data_9a3a35e3733097eebe71912e759dab0a
#
_entry.id   9a3a35e3733097eebe71912e759dab0a
#
_cell.length_a   1.000
_cell.length_b   1.000
_cell.length_c   1.000
_cell.angle_alpha   90.00
_cell.angle_beta   90.00
_cell.angle_gamma   90.00
#
_symmetry.space_group_name_H-M   'P 1'
#
loop_
_entity.id
_entity.type
_entity.pdbx_description
1 polymer ?
#
loop_
_entity_poly.entity_id
_entity_poly.type
_entity_poly.pdbx_seq_one_letter_code
_entity_poly.pdbx_strand_id
1 'polypeptide(L)'
;MRWLIPRLGTFAQAHPNITLHLHSAGGPLDLATAGVDVAIRRNDFFWGHTLAAEPLADEWIGPVGSPASFDTPHPKQLHTRTRPQAWQDWQRATRKSPIDANTTTPPFEHFYLSLQAAGAGLGAAIGSVYMVSDELDAGRLIAPSGFVRDGSAYVALAREPFAANPARETLLHWLRSALAESASKWISRETQADTRDAIP
;
A
#
# COMPACT_ATOMS: atom_id res chain seq x y z
N MET A 1 -2.17 8.70 -0.74
CA MET A 1 -3.35 9.60 -0.58
C MET A 1 -4.65 8.85 -0.35
N ARG A 2 -5.01 7.79 -1.13
CA ARG A 2 -6.29 7.04 -0.96
C ARG A 2 -6.54 6.55 0.47
N TRP A 3 -5.52 6.05 1.15
CA TRP A 3 -5.61 5.56 2.52
C TRP A 3 -5.58 6.69 3.56
N LEU A 4 -4.70 7.69 3.38
CA LEU A 4 -4.44 8.72 4.38
C LEU A 4 -5.59 9.74 4.48
N ILE A 5 -6.07 10.26 3.34
CA ILE A 5 -7.05 11.35 3.32
C ILE A 5 -8.33 11.01 4.10
N PRO A 6 -8.97 9.82 3.95
CA PRO A 6 -10.15 9.48 4.72
C PRO A 6 -9.94 9.45 6.25
N ARG A 7 -8.69 9.30 6.69
CA ARG A 7 -8.30 9.16 8.11
C ARG A 7 -7.82 10.46 8.76
N LEU A 8 -7.64 11.53 7.97
CA LEU A 8 -7.16 12.82 8.51
C LEU A 8 -8.09 13.42 9.55
N GLY A 9 -9.41 13.23 9.40
CA GLY A 9 -10.37 13.71 10.38
C GLY A 9 -10.15 13.09 11.77
N THR A 10 -9.86 11.79 11.82
CA THR A 10 -9.54 11.09 13.07
C THR A 10 -8.25 11.60 13.69
N PHE A 11 -7.21 11.85 12.87
CA PHE A 11 -5.97 12.45 13.36
C PHE A 11 -6.21 13.84 13.95
N ALA A 12 -6.91 14.72 13.22
CA ALA A 12 -7.16 16.08 13.66
C ALA A 12 -7.99 16.15 14.96
N GLN A 13 -8.94 15.23 15.15
CA GLN A 13 -9.71 15.12 16.39
C GLN A 13 -8.84 14.68 17.57
N ALA A 14 -7.95 13.70 17.35
CA ALA A 14 -7.06 13.18 18.39
C ALA A 14 -5.92 14.16 18.73
N HIS A 15 -5.49 14.97 17.77
CA HIS A 15 -4.32 15.87 17.88
C HIS A 15 -4.63 17.28 17.35
N PRO A 16 -5.54 18.04 18.01
CA PRO A 16 -6.03 19.33 17.51
C PRO A 16 -4.95 20.40 17.40
N ASN A 17 -3.82 20.21 18.09
CA ASN A 17 -2.67 21.13 18.07
C ASN A 17 -1.69 20.85 16.92
N ILE A 18 -1.94 19.82 16.08
CA ILE A 18 -1.08 19.46 14.95
C ILE A 18 -1.86 19.64 13.64
N THR A 19 -1.40 20.57 12.82
CA THR A 19 -1.97 20.78 11.48
C THR A 19 -1.13 20.05 10.45
N LEU A 20 -1.79 19.21 9.61
CA LEU A 20 -1.14 18.50 8.51
C LEU A 20 -1.43 19.20 7.17
N HIS A 21 -0.34 19.56 6.47
CA HIS A 21 -0.42 20.03 5.08
C HIS A 21 0.03 18.88 4.16
N LEU A 22 -0.85 18.44 3.26
CA LEU A 22 -0.57 17.32 2.38
C LEU A 22 0.02 17.77 1.05
N HIS A 23 1.13 17.15 0.70
CA HIS A 23 1.75 17.30 -0.61
C HIS A 23 1.81 15.93 -1.29
N SER A 24 1.34 15.84 -2.54
CA SER A 24 1.45 14.63 -3.36
C SER A 24 2.49 14.83 -4.45
N ALA A 25 3.58 14.07 -4.35
CA ALA A 25 4.65 14.10 -5.35
C ALA A 25 5.15 12.69 -5.65
N GLY A 26 5.49 12.45 -6.91
CA GLY A 26 6.22 11.29 -7.39
C GLY A 26 7.67 11.66 -7.74
N GLY A 27 8.50 10.65 -8.06
CA GLY A 27 9.89 10.85 -8.49
C GLY A 27 10.89 11.02 -7.33
N PRO A 28 12.07 11.60 -7.62
CA PRO A 28 13.13 11.78 -6.65
C PRO A 28 12.67 12.51 -5.39
N LEU A 29 13.19 12.09 -4.24
CA LEU A 29 12.81 12.66 -2.95
C LEU A 29 13.83 13.71 -2.52
N ASP A 30 13.40 14.97 -2.50
CA ASP A 30 14.12 16.08 -1.87
C ASP A 30 13.17 16.81 -0.91
N LEU A 31 13.24 16.44 0.36
CA LEU A 31 12.39 17.01 1.41
C LEU A 31 12.70 18.49 1.66
N ALA A 32 13.95 18.92 1.50
CA ALA A 32 14.36 20.29 1.75
C ALA A 32 13.76 21.22 0.69
N THR A 33 13.99 20.92 -0.58
CA THR A 33 13.47 21.71 -1.71
C THR A 33 11.94 21.68 -1.76
N ALA A 34 11.32 20.55 -1.41
CA ALA A 34 9.86 20.43 -1.37
C ALA A 34 9.20 21.13 -0.16
N GLY A 35 9.98 21.56 0.86
CA GLY A 35 9.44 22.14 2.09
C GLY A 35 8.60 21.14 2.90
N VAL A 36 8.94 19.85 2.84
CA VAL A 36 8.17 18.76 3.45
C VAL A 36 8.92 18.21 4.66
N ASP A 37 8.24 18.08 5.80
CA ASP A 37 8.82 17.57 7.05
C ASP A 37 8.91 16.04 7.08
N VAL A 38 7.91 15.38 6.54
CA VAL A 38 7.78 13.91 6.52
C VAL A 38 7.31 13.42 5.17
N ALA A 39 8.02 12.46 4.58
CA ALA A 39 7.53 11.73 3.42
C ALA A 39 7.17 10.29 3.79
N ILE A 40 6.04 9.81 3.28
CA ILE A 40 5.65 8.40 3.35
C ILE A 40 5.95 7.78 1.99
N ARG A 41 6.79 6.74 1.99
CA ARG A 41 7.24 6.05 0.77
C ARG A 41 7.23 4.54 0.98
N ARG A 42 7.16 3.80 -0.11
CA ARG A 42 7.50 2.38 -0.13
C ARG A 42 9.02 2.26 -0.25
N ASN A 43 9.63 1.28 0.41
CA ASN A 43 11.08 1.08 0.48
C ASN A 43 11.68 0.38 -0.77
N ASP A 44 11.05 0.54 -1.92
CA ASP A 44 11.48 -0.02 -3.21
C ASP A 44 12.39 0.91 -4.04
N PHE A 45 12.97 1.92 -3.39
CA PHE A 45 13.95 2.84 -3.98
C PHE A 45 14.97 3.31 -2.95
N PHE A 46 16.10 3.78 -3.44
CA PHE A 46 17.16 4.35 -2.59
C PHE A 46 16.90 5.83 -2.32
N TRP A 47 16.88 6.24 -1.04
CA TRP A 47 16.66 7.63 -0.60
C TRP A 47 17.89 8.31 0.00
N GLY A 48 19.09 7.68 -0.14
CA GLY A 48 20.33 8.19 0.45
C GLY A 48 20.47 7.86 1.96
N HIS A 49 21.60 8.24 2.53
CA HIS A 49 21.94 7.96 3.93
C HIS A 49 21.68 9.15 4.87
N THR A 50 21.21 10.28 4.35
CA THR A 50 21.04 11.52 5.11
C THR A 50 19.67 11.68 5.73
N LEU A 51 18.70 10.81 5.37
CA LEU A 51 17.36 10.85 5.92
C LEU A 51 17.21 9.86 7.06
N ALA A 52 16.55 10.29 8.13
CA ALA A 52 16.03 9.39 9.15
C ALA A 52 14.86 8.60 8.55
N ALA A 53 14.89 7.28 8.68
CA ALA A 53 13.89 6.37 8.15
C ALA A 53 13.27 5.54 9.27
N GLU A 54 11.96 5.58 9.38
CA GLU A 54 11.20 4.83 10.36
C GLU A 54 10.23 3.87 9.66
N PRO A 55 10.26 2.56 9.97
CA PRO A 55 9.32 1.61 9.41
C PRO A 55 7.90 1.91 9.88
N LEU A 56 6.94 1.84 8.96
CA LEU A 56 5.51 2.03 9.24
C LEU A 56 4.77 0.69 9.24
N ALA A 57 4.81 -0.02 8.13
CA ALA A 57 4.10 -1.29 7.96
C ALA A 57 4.65 -2.06 6.76
N ASP A 58 4.61 -3.40 6.83
CA ASP A 58 4.90 -4.26 5.68
C ASP A 58 3.86 -4.06 4.58
N GLU A 59 4.27 -4.17 3.32
CA GLU A 59 3.35 -4.16 2.19
C GLU A 59 2.68 -5.53 2.03
N TRP A 60 1.36 -5.51 1.93
CA TRP A 60 0.54 -6.67 1.67
C TRP A 60 -0.22 -6.49 0.37
N ILE A 61 0.00 -7.39 -0.58
CA ILE A 61 -0.59 -7.33 -1.92
C ILE A 61 -1.47 -8.53 -2.21
N GLY A 62 -2.49 -8.31 -3.03
CA GLY A 62 -3.38 -9.39 -3.49
C GLY A 62 -4.22 -8.96 -4.69
N PRO A 63 -4.74 -9.94 -5.46
CA PRO A 63 -5.69 -9.68 -6.52
C PRO A 63 -7.00 -9.14 -5.97
N VAL A 64 -7.43 -7.99 -6.47
CA VAL A 64 -8.69 -7.33 -6.10
C VAL A 64 -9.47 -6.94 -7.35
N GLY A 65 -10.79 -6.99 -7.25
CA GLY A 65 -11.70 -6.58 -8.31
C GLY A 65 -13.12 -6.46 -7.79
N SER A 66 -14.04 -5.97 -8.64
CA SER A 66 -15.46 -6.06 -8.31
C SER A 66 -15.88 -7.54 -8.19
N PRO A 67 -16.95 -7.88 -7.45
CA PRO A 67 -17.44 -9.27 -7.38
C PRO A 67 -17.57 -9.91 -8.75
N ALA A 68 -18.19 -9.21 -9.72
CA ALA A 68 -18.37 -9.69 -11.08
C ALA A 68 -17.07 -10.02 -11.84
N SER A 69 -15.95 -9.40 -11.47
CA SER A 69 -14.65 -9.69 -12.08
C SER A 69 -14.15 -11.10 -11.78
N PHE A 70 -14.68 -11.74 -10.73
CA PHE A 70 -14.29 -13.07 -10.27
C PHE A 70 -15.36 -14.16 -10.57
N ASP A 71 -16.41 -13.83 -11.33
CA ASP A 71 -17.38 -14.82 -11.81
C ASP A 71 -16.76 -15.79 -12.84
N THR A 72 -15.55 -15.48 -13.29
CA THR A 72 -14.75 -16.35 -14.16
C THR A 72 -13.53 -16.90 -13.42
N PRO A 73 -13.09 -18.15 -13.72
CA PRO A 73 -11.88 -18.74 -13.12
C PRO A 73 -10.60 -17.93 -13.40
N HIS A 74 -10.58 -17.19 -14.50
CA HIS A 74 -9.44 -16.44 -15.00
C HIS A 74 -9.83 -14.98 -15.26
N PRO A 75 -9.88 -14.14 -14.21
CA PRO A 75 -10.20 -12.74 -14.38
C PRO A 75 -9.13 -12.03 -15.23
N LYS A 76 -9.56 -11.10 -16.08
CA LYS A 76 -8.68 -10.26 -16.87
C LYS A 76 -7.72 -9.52 -15.95
N GLN A 77 -6.40 -9.65 -16.18
CA GLN A 77 -5.38 -8.98 -15.40
C GLN A 77 -5.18 -7.53 -15.85
N LEU A 78 -5.24 -6.60 -14.89
CA LEU A 78 -4.96 -5.20 -15.11
C LEU A 78 -3.52 -4.89 -14.64
N HIS A 79 -2.72 -4.36 -15.55
CA HIS A 79 -1.31 -4.05 -15.32
C HIS A 79 -1.08 -2.54 -15.17
N THR A 80 0.04 -2.15 -14.54
CA THR A 80 0.42 -0.75 -14.38
C THR A 80 1.89 -0.53 -14.72
N ARG A 81 2.22 0.69 -15.18
CA ARG A 81 3.61 1.08 -15.45
C ARG A 81 4.40 1.33 -14.17
N THR A 82 3.74 1.82 -13.12
CA THR A 82 4.41 2.11 -11.84
C THR A 82 4.74 0.88 -11.01
N ARG A 83 4.06 -0.26 -11.26
CA ARG A 83 4.34 -1.56 -10.61
C ARG A 83 4.23 -2.69 -11.64
N PRO A 84 5.14 -2.76 -12.62
CA PRO A 84 5.03 -3.68 -13.76
C PRO A 84 5.14 -5.14 -13.33
N GLN A 85 5.82 -5.43 -12.21
CA GLN A 85 6.06 -6.77 -11.68
C GLN A 85 5.01 -7.22 -10.65
N ALA A 86 3.99 -6.41 -10.32
CA ALA A 86 3.09 -6.67 -9.19
C ALA A 86 2.42 -8.07 -9.25
N TRP A 87 1.97 -8.53 -10.42
CA TRP A 87 1.41 -9.86 -10.60
C TRP A 87 2.45 -10.96 -10.38
N GLN A 88 3.66 -10.78 -10.87
CA GLN A 88 4.76 -11.74 -10.71
C GLN A 88 5.22 -11.79 -9.25
N ASP A 89 5.27 -10.66 -8.56
CA ASP A 89 5.62 -10.57 -7.15
C ASP A 89 4.61 -11.34 -6.31
N TRP A 90 3.31 -11.16 -6.57
CA TRP A 90 2.26 -11.90 -5.90
C TRP A 90 2.32 -13.41 -6.19
N GLN A 91 2.51 -13.81 -7.45
CA GLN A 91 2.65 -15.21 -7.83
C GLN A 91 3.84 -15.86 -7.13
N ARG A 92 4.98 -15.16 -7.07
CA ARG A 92 6.19 -15.61 -6.39
C ARG A 92 5.96 -15.79 -4.89
N ALA A 93 5.32 -14.82 -4.25
CA ALA A 93 5.00 -14.86 -2.82
C ALA A 93 4.00 -15.97 -2.46
N THR A 94 3.05 -16.28 -3.35
CA THR A 94 2.04 -17.33 -3.11
C THR A 94 2.44 -18.71 -3.61
N ARG A 95 3.56 -18.83 -4.35
CA ARG A 95 3.97 -20.05 -5.07
C ARG A 95 2.87 -20.59 -6.02
N LYS A 96 1.94 -19.75 -6.44
CA LYS A 96 0.88 -20.12 -7.38
C LYS A 96 1.41 -20.08 -8.81
N SER A 97 0.94 -21.03 -9.63
CA SER A 97 1.22 -21.02 -11.07
C SER A 97 0.77 -19.70 -11.69
N PRO A 98 1.48 -19.22 -12.74
CA PRO A 98 1.03 -18.07 -13.50
C PRO A 98 -0.42 -18.26 -13.93
N ILE A 99 -1.30 -17.31 -13.61
CA ILE A 99 -2.62 -17.26 -14.23
C ILE A 99 -2.34 -16.82 -15.67
N ASP A 100 -2.81 -17.60 -16.63
CA ASP A 100 -2.59 -17.33 -18.06
C ASP A 100 -2.92 -15.88 -18.38
N ALA A 101 -1.87 -15.10 -18.60
CA ALA A 101 -1.96 -13.67 -18.89
C ALA A 101 -2.29 -13.43 -20.38
N ASN A 102 -3.27 -14.18 -20.92
CA ASN A 102 -3.65 -14.06 -22.33
C ASN A 102 -4.48 -12.80 -22.63
N THR A 103 -4.33 -11.75 -21.82
CA THR A 103 -5.03 -10.49 -22.01
C THR A 103 -4.06 -9.33 -22.16
N THR A 104 -3.75 -9.00 -23.41
CA THR A 104 -3.04 -7.79 -23.83
C THR A 104 -3.87 -6.53 -23.56
N THR A 105 -4.01 -6.16 -22.28
CA THR A 105 -4.55 -4.84 -21.93
C THR A 105 -3.38 -3.87 -21.83
N PRO A 106 -3.42 -2.71 -22.47
CA PRO A 106 -2.42 -1.69 -22.24
C PRO A 106 -2.31 -1.38 -20.74
N PRO A 107 -1.10 -1.28 -20.17
CA PRO A 107 -0.93 -1.02 -18.76
C PRO A 107 -1.40 0.40 -18.42
N PHE A 108 -2.08 0.54 -17.29
CA PHE A 108 -2.42 1.84 -16.73
C PHE A 108 -1.16 2.59 -16.32
N GLU A 109 -1.15 3.91 -16.49
CA GLU A 109 0.00 4.74 -16.15
C GLU A 109 0.34 4.64 -14.66
N HIS A 110 -0.68 4.70 -13.79
CA HIS A 110 -0.51 4.71 -12.35
C HIS A 110 -1.26 3.57 -11.67
N PHE A 111 -0.67 3.08 -10.61
CA PHE A 111 -1.20 1.99 -9.77
C PHE A 111 -2.66 2.22 -9.33
N TYR A 112 -3.02 3.42 -8.88
CA TYR A 112 -4.37 3.72 -8.41
C TYR A 112 -5.42 3.67 -9.53
N LEU A 113 -5.04 3.89 -10.80
CA LEU A 113 -5.95 3.81 -11.94
C LEU A 113 -6.38 2.35 -12.20
N SER A 114 -5.47 1.39 -12.03
CA SER A 114 -5.84 -0.02 -12.16
C SER A 114 -6.83 -0.46 -11.07
N LEU A 115 -6.71 0.10 -9.85
CA LEU A 115 -7.67 -0.16 -8.78
C LEU A 115 -9.06 0.43 -9.07
N GLN A 116 -9.12 1.62 -9.68
CA GLN A 116 -10.40 2.20 -10.14
C GLN A 116 -11.02 1.36 -11.24
N ALA A 117 -10.21 0.91 -12.21
CA ALA A 117 -10.67 0.03 -13.29
C ALA A 117 -11.17 -1.33 -12.76
N ALA A 118 -10.50 -1.89 -11.75
CA ALA A 118 -10.91 -3.11 -11.08
C ALA A 118 -12.27 -2.94 -10.38
N GLY A 119 -12.46 -1.81 -9.69
CA GLY A 119 -13.75 -1.46 -9.08
C GLY A 119 -14.87 -1.23 -10.09
N ALA A 120 -14.54 -0.76 -11.29
CA ALA A 120 -15.47 -0.60 -12.40
C ALA A 120 -15.77 -1.91 -13.17
N GLY A 121 -15.23 -3.06 -12.72
CA GLY A 121 -15.50 -4.36 -13.32
C GLY A 121 -14.68 -4.69 -14.58
N LEU A 122 -13.61 -3.93 -14.88
CA LEU A 122 -12.79 -4.15 -16.08
C LEU A 122 -11.83 -5.34 -15.95
N GLY A 123 -11.71 -5.93 -14.75
CA GLY A 123 -10.86 -7.06 -14.46
C GLY A 123 -10.34 -7.02 -13.02
N ALA A 124 -9.28 -7.77 -12.73
CA ALA A 124 -8.62 -7.79 -11.44
C ALA A 124 -7.27 -7.07 -11.51
N ALA A 125 -6.92 -6.33 -10.46
CA ALA A 125 -5.63 -5.67 -10.30
C ALA A 125 -4.93 -6.21 -9.04
N ILE A 126 -3.60 -6.13 -8.98
CA ILE A 126 -2.92 -6.30 -7.69
C ILE A 126 -3.13 -5.05 -6.87
N GLY A 127 -3.74 -5.20 -5.70
CA GLY A 127 -4.01 -4.12 -4.75
C GLY A 127 -3.13 -4.23 -3.51
N SER A 128 -2.70 -3.08 -2.98
CA SER A 128 -2.19 -2.97 -1.61
C SER A 128 -3.38 -2.97 -0.66
N VAL A 129 -3.31 -3.74 0.42
CA VAL A 129 -4.38 -3.80 1.43
C VAL A 129 -4.75 -2.41 1.93
N TYR A 130 -3.75 -1.54 2.14
CA TYR A 130 -3.97 -0.17 2.61
C TYR A 130 -4.72 0.70 1.59
N MET A 131 -4.54 0.46 0.30
CA MET A 131 -5.19 1.27 -0.74
C MET A 131 -6.60 0.81 -1.08
N VAL A 132 -7.00 -0.37 -0.62
CA VAL A 132 -8.30 -0.97 -0.97
C VAL A 132 -9.17 -1.31 0.24
N SER A 133 -8.67 -1.13 1.48
CA SER A 133 -9.40 -1.48 2.71
C SER A 133 -10.81 -0.89 2.76
N ASP A 134 -10.97 0.37 2.40
CA ASP A 134 -12.26 1.07 2.45
C ASP A 134 -13.25 0.55 1.38
N GLU A 135 -12.75 0.14 0.20
CA GLU A 135 -13.56 -0.51 -0.83
C GLU A 135 -13.92 -1.95 -0.49
N LEU A 136 -13.02 -2.66 0.18
CA LEU A 136 -13.29 -4.02 0.68
C LEU A 136 -14.33 -3.97 1.81
N ASP A 137 -14.20 -3.06 2.76
CA ASP A 137 -15.17 -2.86 3.84
C ASP A 137 -16.56 -2.50 3.29
N ALA A 138 -16.62 -1.75 2.19
CA ALA A 138 -17.86 -1.38 1.52
C ALA A 138 -18.38 -2.45 0.53
N GLY A 139 -17.68 -3.57 0.35
CA GLY A 139 -18.06 -4.63 -0.60
C GLY A 139 -17.96 -4.24 -2.08
N ARG A 140 -17.36 -3.09 -2.40
CA ARG A 140 -17.15 -2.67 -3.81
C ARG A 140 -16.02 -3.42 -4.49
N LEU A 141 -15.05 -3.85 -3.72
CA LEU A 141 -13.99 -4.77 -4.12
C LEU A 141 -14.05 -6.03 -3.26
N ILE A 142 -13.58 -7.13 -3.82
CA ILE A 142 -13.30 -8.37 -3.08
C ILE A 142 -11.86 -8.81 -3.36
N ALA A 143 -11.28 -9.58 -2.46
CA ALA A 143 -9.95 -10.16 -2.55
C ALA A 143 -10.01 -11.67 -2.29
N PRO A 144 -10.49 -12.51 -3.24
CA PRO A 144 -10.75 -13.93 -2.99
C PRO A 144 -9.50 -14.74 -2.63
N SER A 145 -8.32 -14.27 -3.04
CA SER A 145 -7.04 -14.92 -2.74
C SER A 145 -6.37 -14.37 -1.48
N GLY A 146 -6.99 -13.40 -0.78
CA GLY A 146 -6.39 -12.71 0.33
C GLY A 146 -5.17 -11.87 -0.05
N PHE A 147 -4.35 -11.53 0.96
CA PHE A 147 -3.17 -10.71 0.81
C PHE A 147 -1.93 -11.44 1.33
N VAL A 148 -0.80 -11.21 0.68
CA VAL A 148 0.51 -11.75 1.06
C VAL A 148 1.55 -10.64 1.09
N ARG A 149 2.62 -10.80 1.86
CA ARG A 149 3.76 -9.89 1.86
C ARG A 149 4.52 -10.03 0.53
N ASP A 150 4.91 -8.89 -0.07
CA ASP A 150 5.77 -8.87 -1.26
C ASP A 150 7.24 -8.61 -0.94
N GLY A 151 7.58 -8.49 0.35
CA GLY A 151 8.93 -8.20 0.84
C GLY A 151 9.26 -6.72 0.95
N SER A 152 8.39 -5.83 0.51
CA SER A 152 8.55 -4.39 0.70
C SER A 152 7.77 -3.89 1.92
N ALA A 153 8.02 -2.62 2.29
CA ALA A 153 7.38 -1.97 3.42
C ALA A 153 7.14 -0.48 3.14
N TYR A 154 6.18 0.11 3.83
CA TYR A 154 6.06 1.57 3.92
C TYR A 154 7.00 2.10 5.00
N VAL A 155 7.64 3.21 4.70
CA VAL A 155 8.54 3.93 5.60
C VAL A 155 8.18 5.40 5.67
N ALA A 156 8.37 6.00 6.84
CA ALA A 156 8.35 7.45 7.03
C ALA A 156 9.79 7.97 6.98
N LEU A 157 10.03 9.00 6.19
CA LEU A 157 11.33 9.61 5.98
C LEU A 157 11.28 11.06 6.44
N ALA A 158 12.31 11.51 7.16
CA ALA A 158 12.48 12.89 7.63
C ALA A 158 13.94 13.30 7.56
N ARG A 159 14.22 14.62 7.56
CA ARG A 159 15.61 15.14 7.56
C ARG A 159 16.32 14.93 8.89
N GLU A 160 15.56 14.87 9.97
CA GLU A 160 16.06 14.68 11.32
C GLU A 160 15.34 13.51 12.00
N PRO A 161 15.90 12.93 13.07
CA PRO A 161 15.22 11.89 13.84
C PRO A 161 13.80 12.30 14.24
N PHE A 162 12.86 11.37 14.18
CA PHE A 162 11.45 11.63 14.51
C PHE A 162 11.29 12.13 15.95
N ALA A 163 12.03 11.56 16.88
CA ALA A 163 12.03 11.96 18.30
C ALA A 163 12.53 13.40 18.55
N ALA A 164 13.19 14.03 17.57
CA ALA A 164 13.61 15.43 17.70
C ALA A 164 12.45 16.44 17.58
N ASN A 165 11.24 15.98 17.17
CA ASN A 165 10.06 16.83 17.06
C ASN A 165 8.82 16.06 17.53
N PRO A 166 8.17 16.49 18.65
CA PRO A 166 7.02 15.78 19.22
C PRO A 166 5.84 15.60 18.25
N ALA A 167 5.60 16.57 17.35
CA ALA A 167 4.52 16.45 16.36
C ALA A 167 4.82 15.36 15.31
N ARG A 168 6.09 15.25 14.87
CA ARG A 168 6.53 14.17 13.95
C ARG A 168 6.42 12.79 14.62
N GLU A 169 6.83 12.68 15.87
CA GLU A 169 6.76 11.43 16.64
C GLU A 169 5.30 11.02 16.86
N THR A 170 4.42 11.94 17.20
CA THR A 170 2.98 11.72 17.33
C THR A 170 2.38 11.23 16.00
N LEU A 171 2.73 11.89 14.89
CA LEU A 171 2.29 11.46 13.56
C LEU A 171 2.78 10.05 13.24
N LEU A 172 4.03 9.72 13.53
CA LEU A 172 4.62 8.40 13.30
C LEU A 172 3.85 7.30 14.04
N HIS A 173 3.58 7.50 15.33
CA HIS A 173 2.82 6.55 16.14
C HIS A 173 1.39 6.36 15.63
N TRP A 174 0.71 7.46 15.31
CA TRP A 174 -0.63 7.41 14.75
C TRP A 174 -0.67 6.68 13.40
N LEU A 175 0.29 6.94 12.49
CA LEU A 175 0.39 6.26 11.21
C LEU A 175 0.54 4.75 11.39
N ARG A 176 1.42 4.30 12.31
CA ARG A 176 1.62 2.88 12.61
C ARG A 176 0.33 2.22 13.10
N SER A 177 -0.34 2.84 14.05
CA SER A 177 -1.60 2.32 14.62
C SER A 177 -2.70 2.25 13.57
N ALA A 178 -2.89 3.31 12.79
CA ALA A 178 -3.92 3.37 11.77
C ALA A 178 -3.68 2.40 10.60
N LEU A 179 -2.41 2.17 10.21
CA LEU A 179 -2.05 1.15 9.21
C LEU A 179 -2.33 -0.25 9.74
N ALA A 180 -1.91 -0.55 10.97
CA ALA A 180 -2.16 -1.84 11.60
C ALA A 180 -3.66 -2.15 11.71
N GLU A 181 -4.47 -1.17 12.12
CA GLU A 181 -5.93 -1.31 12.19
C GLU A 181 -6.53 -1.59 10.81
N SER A 182 -6.13 -0.82 9.78
CA SER A 182 -6.65 -0.96 8.41
C SER A 182 -6.36 -2.33 7.81
N ALA A 183 -5.22 -2.93 8.15
CA ALA A 183 -4.80 -4.22 7.60
C ALA A 183 -5.36 -5.41 8.40
N SER A 184 -5.63 -5.24 9.70
CA SER A 184 -5.92 -6.32 10.65
C SER A 184 -7.07 -7.23 10.23
N LYS A 185 -8.09 -6.72 9.57
CA LYS A 185 -9.25 -7.48 9.09
C LYS A 185 -8.94 -8.39 7.89
N TRP A 186 -7.94 -8.02 7.10
CA TRP A 186 -7.67 -8.60 5.79
C TRP A 186 -6.41 -9.47 5.76
N ILE A 187 -5.60 -9.40 6.83
CA ILE A 187 -4.38 -10.18 6.99
C ILE A 187 -4.65 -11.30 7.98
N SER A 188 -4.83 -12.52 7.49
CA SER A 188 -5.06 -13.70 8.33
C SER A 188 -3.83 -13.98 9.21
N ARG A 189 -4.06 -14.37 10.47
CA ARG A 189 -2.98 -14.72 11.41
C ARG A 189 -2.10 -15.88 10.94
N GLU A 190 -2.63 -16.78 10.12
CA GLU A 190 -1.88 -17.91 9.54
C GLU A 190 -0.74 -17.45 8.62
N THR A 191 -0.94 -16.32 7.91
CA THR A 191 0.10 -15.76 7.04
C THR A 191 1.23 -15.09 7.84
N GLN A 192 1.04 -14.78 9.13
CA GLN A 192 2.06 -14.19 9.99
C GLN A 192 2.99 -15.24 10.62
N ALA A 193 2.56 -16.48 10.75
CA ALA A 193 3.35 -17.55 11.41
C ALA A 193 4.49 -18.07 10.51
N ASP A 194 4.29 -18.10 9.19
CA ASP A 194 5.24 -18.68 8.22
C ASP A 194 6.52 -17.85 8.02
N THR A 195 6.59 -16.65 8.60
CA THR A 195 7.75 -15.74 8.43
C THR A 195 8.67 -15.71 9.66
N ARG A 196 8.28 -16.33 10.80
CA ARG A 196 9.14 -16.39 11.99
C ARG A 196 10.16 -17.52 11.94
N ASP A 197 9.91 -18.54 11.13
CA ASP A 197 10.79 -19.75 11.05
C ASP A 197 11.77 -19.69 9.87
N ALA A 198 11.88 -18.58 9.15
CA ALA A 198 12.72 -18.42 7.97
C ALA A 198 13.94 -17.51 8.17
N ILE A 199 14.46 -17.42 9.40
CA ILE A 199 15.76 -16.76 9.65
C ILE A 199 16.73 -17.83 10.19
N PRO A 200 17.76 -18.22 9.40
CA PRO A 200 18.84 -19.03 9.89
C PRO A 200 19.79 -18.23 10.80
#